data_06bda3009a1a147e2756ab8521b4e03c
#
_entry.id   06bda3009a1a147e2756ab8521b4e03c
#
_cell.length_a   1.000
_cell.length_b   1.000
_cell.length_c   1.000
_cell.angle_alpha   90.00
_cell.angle_beta   90.00
_cell.angle_gamma   90.00
#
_symmetry.space_group_name_H-M   'P 1'
#
loop_
_entity.id
_entity.type
_entity.pdbx_description
1 polymer ?
#
loop_
_entity_poly.entity_id
_entity_poly.type
_entity_poly.pdbx_seq_one_letter_code
_entity_poly.pdbx_strand_id
1 'polypeptide(L)'
;TQWFLRAGLNIMNFSGDGAEGADSNIGYNATFGYQKPLGSTGGYWGMEFGLGSRGFKVDDTKCMAHNIQYSPFTFGWKFAVADNVRIDPHVGVFASYDYTSKMKEDGESISWGDYADYMEVDYNHFDAGMNIGVGVWYDRFNLDLTYQHGFIDAFSDADGFKTSNFMIRLGIAF
;
A
#
# COMPACT_ATOMS: atom_id res chain seq x y z
N THR A 1 -8.71 11.99 19.68
CA THR A 1 -7.65 11.58 18.73
C THR A 1 -7.03 10.28 19.22
N GLN A 2 -6.93 9.29 18.37
CA GLN A 2 -6.32 8.00 18.65
C GLN A 2 -5.10 7.82 17.74
N TRP A 3 -3.95 7.60 18.34
CA TRP A 3 -2.72 7.28 17.62
C TRP A 3 -2.61 5.77 17.44
N PHE A 4 -1.98 5.33 16.38
CA PHE A 4 -1.79 3.90 16.10
C PHE A 4 -0.52 3.62 15.30
N LEU A 5 -0.05 2.40 15.45
CA LEU A 5 1.00 1.80 14.63
C LEU A 5 0.42 0.57 13.94
N ARG A 6 0.69 0.40 12.65
CA ARG A 6 0.32 -0.79 11.89
C ARG A 6 1.55 -1.33 11.16
N ALA A 7 1.66 -2.63 11.08
CA ALA A 7 2.67 -3.30 10.25
C ALA A 7 2.10 -4.59 9.67
N GLY A 8 2.56 -4.97 8.50
CA GLY A 8 2.06 -6.17 7.86
C GLY A 8 2.71 -6.49 6.52
N LEU A 9 2.03 -7.37 5.80
CA LEU A 9 2.45 -7.85 4.50
C LEU A 9 1.63 -7.20 3.39
N ASN A 10 2.30 -6.99 2.26
CA ASN A 10 1.70 -6.63 0.99
C ASN A 10 1.73 -7.84 0.06
N ILE A 11 0.59 -8.19 -0.49
CA ILE A 11 0.53 -9.02 -1.69
C ILE A 11 0.55 -8.03 -2.85
N MET A 12 1.74 -7.87 -3.44
CA MET A 12 2.01 -6.84 -4.44
C MET A 12 1.79 -7.37 -5.84
N ASN A 13 1.18 -6.56 -6.69
CA ASN A 13 1.08 -6.79 -8.12
C ASN A 13 0.99 -5.44 -8.84
N PHE A 14 1.08 -5.47 -10.15
CA PHE A 14 0.68 -4.38 -11.02
C PHE A 14 -0.58 -4.76 -11.81
N SER A 15 -1.42 -3.79 -12.08
CA SER A 15 -2.61 -3.91 -12.91
C SER A 15 -2.45 -3.14 -14.21
N GLY A 16 -3.14 -3.61 -15.26
CA GLY A 16 -3.17 -3.02 -16.59
C GLY A 16 -2.62 -3.94 -17.66
N ASP A 17 -2.68 -3.51 -18.90
CA ASP A 17 -2.35 -4.36 -20.07
C ASP A 17 -0.87 -4.78 -20.10
N GLY A 18 0.04 -3.93 -19.65
CA GLY A 18 1.47 -4.24 -19.57
C GLY A 18 1.84 -5.25 -18.47
N ALA A 19 0.94 -5.46 -17.51
CA ALA A 19 1.14 -6.39 -16.41
C ALA A 19 0.48 -7.77 -16.65
N GLU A 20 -0.02 -8.03 -17.85
CA GLU A 20 -0.53 -9.36 -18.21
C GLU A 20 0.55 -10.43 -18.03
N GLY A 21 0.20 -11.49 -17.30
CA GLY A 21 1.13 -12.58 -16.97
C GLY A 21 2.05 -12.29 -15.78
N ALA A 22 1.95 -11.12 -15.14
CA ALA A 22 2.66 -10.84 -13.89
C ALA A 22 1.96 -11.53 -12.72
N ASP A 23 2.76 -12.19 -11.89
CA ASP A 23 2.32 -12.81 -10.64
C ASP A 23 2.52 -11.88 -9.45
N SER A 24 1.82 -12.16 -8.36
CA SER A 24 1.98 -11.43 -7.11
C SER A 24 3.32 -11.74 -6.44
N ASN A 25 3.92 -10.71 -5.85
CA ASN A 25 5.09 -10.83 -4.99
C ASN A 25 4.72 -10.40 -3.56
N ILE A 26 5.45 -10.86 -2.57
CA ILE A 26 5.21 -10.51 -1.18
C ILE A 26 6.16 -9.42 -0.75
N GLY A 27 5.59 -8.37 -0.20
CA GLY A 27 6.30 -7.24 0.38
C GLY A 27 5.82 -6.92 1.79
N TYR A 28 6.09 -5.72 2.23
CA TYR A 28 5.79 -5.27 3.59
C TYR A 28 5.26 -3.84 3.62
N ASN A 29 4.64 -3.49 4.72
CA ASN A 29 4.35 -2.11 5.08
C ASN A 29 4.43 -1.92 6.59
N ALA A 30 4.74 -0.71 7.01
CA ALA A 30 4.69 -0.28 8.39
C ALA A 30 4.29 1.20 8.41
N THR A 31 3.24 1.53 9.13
CA THR A 31 2.69 2.88 9.19
C THR A 31 2.44 3.32 10.62
N PHE A 32 2.65 4.61 10.84
CA PHE A 32 2.26 5.32 12.04
C PHE A 32 1.20 6.36 11.64
N GLY A 33 0.15 6.48 12.40
CA GLY A 33 -0.92 7.39 12.06
C GLY A 33 -1.79 7.81 13.23
N TYR A 34 -2.77 8.63 12.91
CA TYR A 34 -3.80 9.00 13.87
C TYR A 34 -5.18 9.04 13.23
N GLN A 35 -6.18 8.89 14.06
CA GLN A 35 -7.59 9.01 13.70
C GLN A 35 -8.24 10.04 14.62
N LYS A 36 -8.95 11.00 14.05
CA LYS A 36 -9.70 12.01 14.76
C LYS A 36 -11.20 11.78 14.57
N PRO A 37 -11.98 11.56 15.64
CA PRO A 37 -13.41 11.38 15.53
C PRO A 37 -14.10 12.59 14.89
N LEU A 38 -15.10 12.30 14.06
CA LEU A 38 -16.03 13.26 13.48
C LEU A 38 -17.38 13.13 14.19
N GLY A 39 -17.55 13.85 15.28
CA GLY A 39 -18.74 13.73 16.14
C GLY A 39 -18.73 12.47 17.02
N SER A 40 -19.91 11.99 17.39
CA SER A 40 -20.11 10.87 18.33
C SER A 40 -20.59 9.58 17.69
N THR A 41 -20.75 9.55 16.37
CA THR A 41 -21.41 8.46 15.63
C THR A 41 -20.48 7.35 15.15
N GLY A 42 -19.16 7.47 15.41
CA GLY A 42 -18.16 6.48 14.98
C GLY A 42 -17.37 6.87 13.74
N GLY A 43 -17.81 7.89 13.01
CA GLY A 43 -17.06 8.44 11.87
C GLY A 43 -15.75 9.08 12.30
N TYR A 44 -14.73 8.98 11.46
CA TYR A 44 -13.44 9.62 11.70
C TYR A 44 -12.75 10.01 10.39
N TRP A 45 -11.80 10.92 10.51
CA TRP A 45 -10.77 11.11 9.52
C TRP A 45 -9.39 10.84 10.12
N GLY A 46 -8.44 10.47 9.31
CA GLY A 46 -7.08 10.16 9.78
C GLY A 46 -6.01 10.40 8.74
N MET A 47 -4.79 10.29 9.18
CA MET A 47 -3.57 10.32 8.38
C MET A 47 -2.67 9.15 8.75
N GLU A 48 -1.93 8.64 7.77
CA GLU A 48 -0.88 7.65 7.97
C GLU A 48 0.40 8.06 7.25
N PHE A 49 1.53 7.79 7.88
CA PHE A 49 2.85 7.94 7.30
C PHE A 49 3.67 6.68 7.59
N GLY A 50 4.43 6.20 6.62
CA GLY A 50 5.21 5.00 6.83
C GLY A 50 6.08 4.57 5.66
N LEU A 51 6.47 3.33 5.72
CA LEU A 51 7.28 2.64 4.73
C LEU A 51 6.48 1.49 4.13
N GLY A 52 6.76 1.17 2.88
CA GLY A 52 6.13 0.07 2.21
C GLY A 52 6.91 -0.42 1.01
N SER A 53 6.28 -1.29 0.27
CA SER A 53 6.83 -1.82 -0.97
C SER A 53 5.74 -1.98 -2.02
N ARG A 54 6.16 -1.91 -3.28
CA ARG A 54 5.34 -2.25 -4.44
C ARG A 54 6.15 -3.10 -5.41
N GLY A 55 5.50 -3.88 -6.23
CA GLY A 55 6.20 -4.70 -7.22
C GLY A 55 5.34 -5.83 -7.75
N PHE A 56 6.00 -6.74 -8.43
CA PHE A 56 5.40 -7.90 -9.08
C PHE A 56 6.45 -9.00 -9.28
N LYS A 57 5.99 -10.14 -9.78
CA LYS A 57 6.86 -11.24 -10.16
C LYS A 57 6.50 -11.68 -11.58
N VAL A 58 7.51 -11.94 -12.42
CA VAL A 58 7.34 -12.53 -13.74
C VAL A 58 8.31 -13.71 -13.84
N ASP A 59 7.78 -14.91 -14.02
CA ASP A 59 8.54 -16.17 -13.96
C ASP A 59 9.39 -16.23 -12.67
N ASP A 60 10.70 -16.32 -12.80
CA ASP A 60 11.63 -16.34 -11.65
C ASP A 60 12.15 -14.93 -11.28
N THR A 61 11.78 -13.89 -12.04
CA THR A 61 12.21 -12.52 -11.79
C THR A 61 11.31 -11.84 -10.79
N LYS A 62 11.87 -11.46 -9.64
CA LYS A 62 11.20 -10.72 -8.58
C LYS A 62 11.51 -9.24 -8.70
N CYS A 63 10.48 -8.43 -8.78
CA CYS A 63 10.57 -6.98 -8.87
C CYS A 63 9.98 -6.35 -7.62
N MET A 64 10.77 -5.55 -6.91
CA MET A 64 10.35 -4.87 -5.70
C MET A 64 10.96 -3.48 -5.60
N ALA A 65 10.13 -2.48 -5.32
CA ALA A 65 10.54 -1.15 -4.93
C ALA A 65 10.14 -0.88 -3.48
N HIS A 66 11.02 -0.23 -2.74
CA HIS A 66 10.79 0.21 -1.38
C HIS A 66 10.45 1.69 -1.39
N ASN A 67 9.41 2.07 -0.68
CA ASN A 67 8.90 3.43 -0.71
C ASN A 67 8.55 4.00 0.66
N ILE A 68 8.54 5.33 0.70
CA ILE A 68 7.91 6.10 1.76
C ILE A 68 6.47 6.32 1.32
N GLN A 69 5.51 6.10 2.22
CA GLN A 69 4.09 6.27 1.97
C GLN A 69 3.50 7.34 2.87
N TYR A 70 2.62 8.13 2.32
CA TYR A 70 1.85 9.12 3.03
C TYR A 70 0.39 9.06 2.59
N SER A 71 -0.51 8.87 3.54
CA SER A 71 -1.95 8.92 3.33
C SER A 71 -2.52 10.13 4.07
N PRO A 72 -2.68 11.27 3.38
CA PRO A 72 -3.11 12.51 4.01
C PRO A 72 -4.55 12.48 4.51
N PHE A 73 -5.38 11.69 3.85
CA PHE A 73 -6.80 11.61 4.17
C PHE A 73 -7.26 10.17 4.10
N THR A 74 -7.72 9.67 5.23
CA THR A 74 -8.47 8.41 5.35
C THR A 74 -9.75 8.73 6.09
N PHE A 75 -10.88 8.34 5.53
CA PHE A 75 -12.19 8.43 6.16
C PHE A 75 -12.69 7.03 6.47
N GLY A 76 -13.22 6.85 7.65
CA GLY A 76 -13.76 5.57 8.05
C GLY A 76 -14.89 5.71 9.07
N TRP A 77 -15.46 4.57 9.38
CA TRP A 77 -16.56 4.49 10.33
C TRP A 77 -16.43 3.26 11.21
N LYS A 78 -16.30 3.45 12.52
CA LYS A 78 -16.19 2.36 13.48
C LYS A 78 -17.56 1.95 13.99
N PHE A 79 -18.09 0.85 13.49
CA PHE A 79 -19.33 0.24 13.92
C PHE A 79 -19.05 -0.69 15.11
N ALA A 80 -19.63 -0.38 16.27
CA ALA A 80 -19.59 -1.27 17.44
C ALA A 80 -20.50 -2.49 17.17
N VAL A 81 -19.91 -3.69 17.14
CA VAL A 81 -20.63 -4.97 16.94
C VAL A 81 -20.69 -5.80 18.22
N ALA A 82 -19.82 -5.52 19.17
CA ALA A 82 -19.80 -6.04 20.54
C ALA A 82 -19.10 -5.03 21.46
N ASP A 83 -19.10 -5.27 22.76
CA ASP A 83 -18.57 -4.33 23.76
C ASP A 83 -17.14 -3.87 23.44
N ASN A 84 -16.27 -4.78 23.00
CA ASN A 84 -14.87 -4.50 22.71
C ASN A 84 -14.52 -4.65 21.23
N VAL A 85 -15.50 -4.93 20.33
CA VAL A 85 -15.26 -5.19 18.92
C VAL A 85 -15.90 -4.13 18.05
N ARG A 86 -15.12 -3.55 17.13
CA ARG A 86 -15.60 -2.59 16.14
C ARG A 86 -15.14 -3.02 14.74
N ILE A 87 -16.02 -2.89 13.76
CA ILE A 87 -15.71 -3.04 12.35
C ILE A 87 -15.52 -1.64 11.77
N ASP A 88 -14.45 -1.46 11.01
CA ASP A 88 -13.94 -0.18 10.53
C ASP A 88 -13.76 -0.21 9.00
N PRO A 89 -14.83 -0.08 8.21
CA PRO A 89 -14.67 0.21 6.79
C PRO A 89 -14.08 1.60 6.61
N HIS A 90 -13.10 1.71 5.71
CA HIS A 90 -12.41 2.97 5.46
C HIS A 90 -11.98 3.10 4.00
N VAL A 91 -11.85 4.34 3.56
CA VAL A 91 -11.36 4.73 2.26
C VAL A 91 -10.44 5.93 2.41
N GLY A 92 -9.41 5.99 1.59
CA GLY A 92 -8.45 7.09 1.64
C GLY A 92 -7.68 7.27 0.36
N VAL A 93 -6.81 8.23 0.37
CA VAL A 93 -5.85 8.49 -0.70
C VAL A 93 -4.43 8.32 -0.17
N PHE A 94 -3.54 7.95 -1.04
CA PHE A 94 -2.11 7.84 -0.70
C PHE A 94 -1.24 8.49 -1.76
N ALA A 95 -0.05 8.86 -1.34
CA ALA A 95 1.08 9.17 -2.18
C ALA A 95 2.29 8.37 -1.69
N SER A 96 3.12 7.94 -2.60
CA SER A 96 4.35 7.21 -2.26
C SER A 96 5.51 7.63 -3.16
N TYR A 97 6.72 7.48 -2.63
CA TYR A 97 7.95 7.74 -3.37
C TYR A 97 8.92 6.58 -3.17
N ASP A 98 9.34 5.96 -4.28
CA ASP A 98 10.29 4.87 -4.26
C ASP A 98 11.72 5.42 -4.09
N TYR A 99 12.35 5.09 -2.97
CA TYR A 99 13.72 5.47 -2.70
C TYR A 99 14.74 4.41 -3.16
N THR A 100 14.28 3.18 -3.40
CA THR A 100 15.09 2.10 -3.99
C THR A 100 14.22 1.07 -4.67
N SER A 101 14.76 0.43 -5.70
CA SER A 101 14.07 -0.60 -6.46
C SER A 101 15.06 -1.63 -6.99
N LYS A 102 14.62 -2.88 -7.08
CA LYS A 102 15.44 -3.98 -7.59
C LYS A 102 14.60 -4.99 -8.37
N MET A 103 15.18 -5.49 -9.47
CA MET A 103 14.78 -6.72 -10.14
C MET A 103 15.84 -7.79 -9.87
N LYS A 104 15.41 -8.97 -9.44
CA LYS A 104 16.31 -10.12 -9.21
C LYS A 104 15.94 -11.24 -10.14
N GLU A 105 16.95 -11.72 -10.89
CA GLU A 105 16.90 -12.88 -11.77
C GLU A 105 18.18 -13.68 -11.59
N ASP A 106 18.10 -14.97 -11.32
CA ASP A 106 19.23 -15.92 -11.18
C ASP A 106 20.39 -15.44 -10.27
N GLY A 107 20.08 -14.65 -9.24
CA GLY A 107 21.05 -14.13 -8.28
C GLY A 107 21.66 -12.78 -8.68
N GLU A 108 21.44 -12.30 -9.87
CA GLU A 108 21.78 -10.95 -10.31
C GLU A 108 20.66 -9.96 -9.98
N SER A 109 21.01 -8.70 -9.74
CA SER A 109 20.05 -7.65 -9.46
C SER A 109 20.35 -6.39 -10.27
N ILE A 110 19.30 -5.79 -10.82
CA ILE A 110 19.33 -4.50 -11.53
C ILE A 110 18.27 -3.59 -10.89
N SER A 111 18.54 -2.27 -10.84
CA SER A 111 17.51 -1.30 -10.41
C SER A 111 16.43 -1.13 -11.49
N TRP A 112 15.24 -0.69 -11.09
CA TRP A 112 14.18 -0.36 -12.06
C TRP A 112 14.55 0.83 -12.94
N GLY A 113 15.36 1.77 -12.42
CA GLY A 113 15.87 2.88 -13.20
C GLY A 113 16.79 2.40 -14.34
N ASP A 114 17.74 1.52 -14.04
CA ASP A 114 18.65 0.95 -15.04
C ASP A 114 17.90 0.08 -16.07
N TYR A 115 16.88 -0.66 -15.62
CA TYR A 115 16.01 -1.42 -16.51
C TYR A 115 15.20 -0.50 -17.44
N ALA A 116 14.66 0.58 -16.92
CA ALA A 116 13.92 1.57 -17.70
C ALA A 116 14.82 2.23 -18.75
N ASP A 117 16.05 2.59 -18.39
CA ASP A 117 17.05 3.12 -19.32
C ASP A 117 17.37 2.12 -20.44
N TYR A 118 17.51 0.83 -20.11
CA TYR A 118 17.75 -0.24 -21.08
C TYR A 118 16.56 -0.41 -22.04
N MET A 119 15.33 -0.26 -21.55
CA MET A 119 14.10 -0.39 -22.33
C MET A 119 13.66 0.92 -23.00
N GLU A 120 14.42 2.00 -22.84
CA GLU A 120 14.11 3.35 -23.36
C GLU A 120 12.74 3.88 -22.87
N VAL A 121 12.37 3.57 -21.63
CA VAL A 121 11.17 4.08 -20.93
C VAL A 121 11.56 4.83 -19.66
N ASP A 122 10.68 5.70 -19.18
CA ASP A 122 10.90 6.42 -17.92
C ASP A 122 10.34 5.66 -16.73
N TYR A 123 11.11 5.56 -15.64
CA TYR A 123 10.66 5.00 -14.38
C TYR A 123 10.12 6.12 -13.46
N ASN A 124 8.88 5.99 -13.04
CA ASN A 124 8.24 6.89 -12.10
C ASN A 124 8.47 6.43 -10.66
N HIS A 125 9.27 7.18 -9.91
CA HIS A 125 9.47 6.95 -8.48
C HIS A 125 8.25 7.33 -7.64
N PHE A 126 7.41 8.23 -8.15
CA PHE A 126 6.22 8.71 -7.47
C PHE A 126 4.98 7.92 -7.90
N ASP A 127 4.15 7.58 -6.93
CA ASP A 127 2.81 7.04 -7.15
C ASP A 127 1.81 7.74 -6.26
N ALA A 128 0.58 7.80 -6.72
CA ALA A 128 -0.56 8.30 -5.95
C ALA A 128 -1.80 7.50 -6.36
N GLY A 129 -2.70 7.32 -5.42
CA GLY A 129 -3.90 6.53 -5.68
C GLY A 129 -4.84 6.50 -4.49
N MET A 130 -5.60 5.43 -4.40
CA MET A 130 -6.60 5.24 -3.37
C MET A 130 -6.38 3.95 -2.58
N ASN A 131 -6.84 3.98 -1.34
CA ASN A 131 -6.94 2.84 -0.45
C ASN A 131 -8.41 2.60 -0.12
N ILE A 132 -8.83 1.35 -0.13
CA ILE A 132 -10.12 0.92 0.39
C ILE A 132 -9.91 -0.30 1.27
N GLY A 133 -10.52 -0.32 2.45
CA GLY A 133 -10.26 -1.40 3.38
C GLY A 133 -11.32 -1.58 4.44
N VAL A 134 -11.10 -2.61 5.24
CA VAL A 134 -11.89 -2.91 6.42
C VAL A 134 -10.97 -3.35 7.55
N GLY A 135 -11.10 -2.72 8.69
CA GLY A 135 -10.42 -3.10 9.92
C GLY A 135 -11.36 -3.78 10.91
N VAL A 136 -10.81 -4.63 11.74
CA VAL A 136 -11.47 -5.13 12.95
C VAL A 136 -10.65 -4.69 14.15
N TRP A 137 -11.25 -3.94 15.04
CA TRP A 137 -10.65 -3.49 16.29
C TRP A 137 -11.17 -4.34 17.45
N TYR A 138 -10.24 -4.85 18.24
CA TYR A 138 -10.51 -5.45 19.53
C TYR A 138 -9.75 -4.64 20.59
N ASP A 139 -10.49 -3.88 21.40
CA ASP A 139 -9.94 -2.85 22.26
C ASP A 139 -8.98 -1.91 21.49
N ARG A 140 -7.70 -2.02 21.73
CA ARG A 140 -6.63 -1.26 21.06
C ARG A 140 -5.91 -2.00 19.93
N PHE A 141 -6.22 -3.28 19.71
CA PHE A 141 -5.62 -4.08 18.66
C PHE A 141 -6.45 -4.00 17.38
N ASN A 142 -5.78 -3.99 16.25
CA ASN A 142 -6.41 -3.90 14.93
C ASN A 142 -5.88 -4.97 13.99
N LEU A 143 -6.78 -5.64 13.31
CA LEU A 143 -6.50 -6.39 12.09
C LEU A 143 -7.10 -5.59 10.94
N ASP A 144 -6.28 -5.25 9.95
CA ASP A 144 -6.66 -4.38 8.85
C ASP A 144 -6.37 -5.05 7.51
N LEU A 145 -7.37 -5.07 6.65
CA LEU A 145 -7.30 -5.56 5.28
C LEU A 145 -7.56 -4.38 4.35
N THR A 146 -6.56 -3.98 3.57
CA THR A 146 -6.66 -2.81 2.69
C THR A 146 -6.18 -3.15 1.29
N TYR A 147 -6.97 -2.78 0.30
CA TYR A 147 -6.57 -2.76 -1.10
C TYR A 147 -6.09 -1.36 -1.48
N GLN A 148 -4.90 -1.29 -2.05
CA GLN A 148 -4.26 -0.07 -2.52
C GLN A 148 -4.14 -0.11 -4.04
N HIS A 149 -4.68 0.90 -4.70
CA HIS A 149 -4.63 1.05 -6.16
C HIS A 149 -3.95 2.36 -6.55
N GLY A 150 -2.85 2.27 -7.28
CA GLY A 150 -2.14 3.41 -7.85
C GLY A 150 -2.74 3.87 -9.17
N PHE A 151 -2.67 5.16 -9.44
CA PHE A 151 -3.17 5.76 -10.68
C PHE A 151 -2.05 6.09 -11.67
N ILE A 152 -0.79 6.06 -11.21
CA ILE A 152 0.38 6.41 -12.01
C ILE A 152 1.08 5.14 -12.43
N ASP A 153 1.39 5.02 -13.72
CA ASP A 153 2.17 3.91 -14.25
C ASP A 153 3.63 4.00 -13.76
N ALA A 154 4.16 2.89 -13.26
CA ALA A 154 5.53 2.82 -12.78
C ALA A 154 6.56 3.06 -13.89
N PHE A 155 6.22 2.69 -15.12
CA PHE A 155 7.02 2.94 -16.31
C PHE A 155 6.21 3.79 -17.28
N SER A 156 6.65 5.01 -17.56
CA SER A 156 6.07 5.87 -18.59
C SER A 156 6.29 5.24 -19.96
N ASP A 157 5.37 5.49 -20.89
CA ASP A 157 5.34 4.92 -22.23
C ASP A 157 5.13 3.39 -22.28
N ALA A 158 4.94 2.77 -21.13
CA ALA A 158 4.51 1.38 -21.01
C ALA A 158 3.18 1.38 -20.21
N ASP A 159 2.06 1.40 -20.91
CA ASP A 159 0.74 1.37 -20.27
C ASP A 159 0.55 0.10 -19.44
N GLY A 160 -0.12 0.24 -18.29
CA GLY A 160 -0.58 -0.90 -17.54
C GLY A 160 0.36 -1.42 -16.48
N PHE A 161 1.14 -0.55 -15.84
CA PHE A 161 1.97 -0.86 -14.67
C PHE A 161 1.53 -0.06 -13.43
N LYS A 162 0.24 -0.13 -13.11
CA LYS A 162 -0.34 0.54 -11.93
C LYS A 162 -0.23 -0.33 -10.69
N THR A 163 0.13 0.27 -9.58
CA THR A 163 0.22 -0.42 -8.27
C THR A 163 -1.11 -1.08 -7.91
N SER A 164 -1.05 -2.34 -7.52
CA SER A 164 -2.18 -3.14 -7.05
C SER A 164 -1.71 -3.97 -5.86
N ASN A 165 -1.85 -3.43 -4.66
CA ASN A 165 -1.42 -4.07 -3.41
C ASN A 165 -2.62 -4.49 -2.58
N PHE A 166 -2.62 -5.72 -2.10
CA PHE A 166 -3.50 -6.15 -1.03
C PHE A 166 -2.69 -6.24 0.27
N MET A 167 -3.05 -5.45 1.26
CA MET A 167 -2.33 -5.32 2.52
C MET A 167 -3.06 -6.04 3.64
N ILE A 168 -2.33 -6.84 4.41
CA ILE A 168 -2.80 -7.48 5.65
C ILE A 168 -1.94 -6.93 6.77
N ARG A 169 -2.53 -6.14 7.67
CA ARG A 169 -1.80 -5.40 8.69
C ARG A 169 -2.33 -5.70 10.09
N LEU A 170 -1.41 -5.81 11.03
CA LEU A 170 -1.73 -5.81 12.46
C LEU A 170 -1.38 -4.45 13.04
N GLY A 171 -2.21 -3.93 13.91
CA GLY A 171 -2.04 -2.62 14.51
C GLY A 171 -2.32 -2.59 15.99
N ILE A 172 -1.80 -1.55 16.62
CA ILE A 172 -2.06 -1.22 18.00
C ILE A 172 -2.28 0.28 18.13
N ALA A 173 -3.31 0.66 18.90
CA ALA A 173 -3.60 2.04 19.24
C ALA A 173 -3.18 2.38 20.68
N PHE A 174 -2.85 3.66 20.91
CA PHE A 174 -2.40 4.20 22.21
C PHE A 174 -2.78 5.67 22.40
#